data_626d4965aefad23bc1156033cc9b4967
#
_entry.id   626d4965aefad23bc1156033cc9b4967
#
_cell.length_a   1.000
_cell.length_b   1.000
_cell.length_c   1.000
_cell.angle_alpha   90.00
_cell.angle_beta   90.00
_cell.angle_gamma   90.00
#
_symmetry.space_group_name_H-M   'P 1'
#
loop_
_entity.id
_entity.type
_entity.pdbx_description
1 polymer ?
#
loop_
_entity_poly.entity_id
_entity_poly.type
_entity_poly.pdbx_seq_one_letter_code
_entity_poly.pdbx_strand_id
1 'polypeptide(L)'
;MILILNIRLLFGVFFHNIYCDIMKLRYILLPMIIISLMIWIIDNDREYLVNKEIISNNIEISYPFFDNVKIDSYISDYLNYYIDNNGIIDYDYYNINDKYYITFYKYFFNNNIVVNDSDNFLVDMNNDSVEKIYTEVFDYDIITNRKIEDNNKLIALTFDDGPNYNTNKVIDILNKYNVKATFFVLGSKIKNNEYILKKEFNSGMEIGNHTFSHLLLTKYKEDKIKKEINDTSNLIFEVTGKYPKLLRPSYGAYNNRIKKISNMPIIIWDIDTLDWKYHNSKKIASRVINKVKDGDIILMHDIYSATSNSLNIIIPELQSKGYTFVTIPELFYYKGITLEEGKVYGYAR
;
A
#
# COMPACT_ATOMS: atom_id res chain seq x y z
N MET A 1 67.40 -6.54 -38.06
CA MET A 1 66.55 -5.34 -37.92
C MET A 1 65.09 -5.67 -38.01
N ILE A 2 64.61 -6.60 -38.82
CA ILE A 2 63.23 -6.98 -39.02
C ILE A 2 62.63 -7.70 -37.77
N LEU A 3 63.43 -8.48 -37.06
CA LEU A 3 63.00 -9.29 -35.89
C LEU A 3 62.68 -8.39 -34.67
N ILE A 4 63.43 -7.29 -34.48
CA ILE A 4 63.24 -6.34 -33.35
C ILE A 4 62.02 -5.48 -33.56
N LEU A 5 61.64 -5.13 -34.82
CA LEU A 5 60.41 -4.41 -35.12
C LEU A 5 59.16 -5.21 -34.83
N ASN A 6 59.18 -6.54 -35.14
CA ASN A 6 58.04 -7.41 -34.88
C ASN A 6 57.78 -7.62 -33.40
N ILE A 7 58.83 -7.69 -32.58
CA ILE A 7 58.67 -7.82 -31.10
C ILE A 7 58.08 -6.54 -30.49
N ARG A 8 58.51 -5.36 -30.93
CA ARG A 8 57.91 -4.09 -30.42
C ARG A 8 56.47 -3.89 -30.83
N LEU A 9 56.06 -4.33 -32.02
CA LEU A 9 54.64 -4.31 -32.44
C LEU A 9 53.78 -5.30 -31.63
N LEU A 10 54.29 -6.52 -31.38
CA LEU A 10 53.59 -7.51 -30.57
C LEU A 10 53.40 -7.04 -29.11
N PHE A 11 54.43 -6.48 -28.50
CA PHE A 11 54.32 -5.92 -27.14
C PHE A 11 53.40 -4.70 -27.11
N GLY A 12 53.45 -3.83 -28.12
CA GLY A 12 52.56 -2.66 -28.21
C GLY A 12 51.10 -3.05 -28.31
N VAL A 13 50.75 -4.06 -29.13
CA VAL A 13 49.38 -4.57 -29.27
C VAL A 13 48.93 -5.28 -27.99
N PHE A 14 49.86 -6.06 -27.37
CA PHE A 14 49.54 -6.75 -26.11
C PHE A 14 49.25 -5.79 -24.96
N PHE A 15 50.06 -4.73 -24.78
CA PHE A 15 49.81 -3.73 -23.76
C PHE A 15 48.60 -2.85 -24.08
N HIS A 16 48.32 -2.58 -25.36
CA HIS A 16 47.13 -1.84 -25.76
C HIS A 16 45.86 -2.63 -25.47
N ASN A 17 45.82 -3.93 -25.74
CA ASN A 17 44.68 -4.78 -25.43
C ASN A 17 44.46 -4.91 -23.91
N ILE A 18 45.54 -5.10 -23.12
CA ILE A 18 45.42 -5.11 -21.65
C ILE A 18 44.92 -3.77 -21.13
N TYR A 19 45.39 -2.64 -21.68
CA TYR A 19 44.91 -1.32 -21.27
C TYR A 19 43.42 -1.10 -21.62
N CYS A 20 42.99 -1.52 -22.80
CA CYS A 20 41.60 -1.49 -23.21
C CYS A 20 40.72 -2.37 -22.34
N ASP A 21 41.18 -3.57 -21.95
CA ASP A 21 40.42 -4.45 -21.09
C ASP A 21 40.35 -3.95 -19.65
N ILE A 22 41.42 -3.34 -19.13
CA ILE A 22 41.41 -2.64 -17.83
C ILE A 22 40.47 -1.44 -17.87
N MET A 23 40.46 -0.68 -18.95
CA MET A 23 39.53 0.44 -19.12
C MET A 23 38.08 -0.01 -19.19
N LYS A 24 37.76 -1.08 -19.92
CA LYS A 24 36.44 -1.71 -19.95
C LYS A 24 36.02 -2.22 -18.58
N LEU A 25 36.93 -2.86 -17.85
CA LEU A 25 36.69 -3.30 -16.47
C LEU A 25 36.37 -2.14 -15.52
N ARG A 26 37.04 -1.01 -15.70
CA ARG A 26 36.78 0.21 -14.94
C ARG A 26 35.36 0.77 -15.20
N TYR A 27 34.87 0.72 -16.45
CA TYR A 27 33.51 1.16 -16.80
C TYR A 27 32.41 0.20 -16.28
N ILE A 28 32.74 -1.04 -15.95
CA ILE A 28 31.82 -2.01 -15.38
C ILE A 28 31.92 -2.05 -13.86
N LEU A 29 33.12 -2.08 -13.30
CA LEU A 29 33.34 -2.20 -11.85
C LEU A 29 32.99 -0.90 -11.10
N LEU A 30 33.30 0.25 -11.64
CA LEU A 30 33.01 1.53 -10.97
C LEU A 30 31.51 1.79 -10.81
N PRO A 31 30.66 1.59 -11.82
CA PRO A 31 29.21 1.65 -11.64
C PRO A 31 28.67 0.59 -10.68
N MET A 32 29.20 -0.64 -10.71
CA MET A 32 28.78 -1.69 -9.77
C MET A 32 29.15 -1.36 -8.32
N ILE A 33 30.34 -0.79 -8.09
CA ILE A 33 30.75 -0.31 -6.76
C ILE A 33 29.88 0.86 -6.31
N ILE A 34 29.57 1.80 -7.21
CA ILE A 34 28.69 2.93 -6.90
C ILE A 34 27.25 2.44 -6.61
N ILE A 35 26.74 1.49 -7.38
CA ILE A 35 25.43 0.89 -7.14
C ILE A 35 25.44 0.12 -5.81
N SER A 36 26.48 -0.65 -5.51
CA SER A 36 26.61 -1.36 -4.23
C SER A 36 26.73 -0.41 -3.05
N LEU A 37 27.46 0.72 -3.22
CA LEU A 37 27.54 1.77 -2.22
C LEU A 37 26.21 2.50 -2.06
N MET A 38 25.49 2.78 -3.13
CA MET A 38 24.14 3.36 -3.06
C MET A 38 23.14 2.42 -2.40
N ILE A 39 23.18 1.14 -2.72
CA ILE A 39 22.36 0.12 -2.05
C ILE A 39 22.74 0.06 -0.56
N TRP A 40 24.04 0.06 -0.24
CA TRP A 40 24.52 0.04 1.14
C TRP A 40 24.15 1.33 1.92
N ILE A 41 24.18 2.52 1.28
CA ILE A 41 23.73 3.78 1.88
C ILE A 41 22.20 3.74 2.08
N ILE A 42 21.43 3.26 1.09
CA ILE A 42 19.97 3.14 1.19
C ILE A 42 19.59 2.12 2.27
N ASP A 43 20.33 1.02 2.40
CA ASP A 43 20.12 0.03 3.46
C ASP A 43 20.57 0.55 4.84
N ASN A 44 21.61 1.38 4.93
CA ASN A 44 22.07 1.94 6.21
C ASN A 44 21.20 3.13 6.71
N ASP A 45 20.44 3.78 5.84
CA ASP A 45 19.46 4.81 6.24
C ASP A 45 18.10 4.22 6.69
N ARG A 46 17.90 2.91 6.54
CA ARG A 46 16.81 2.21 7.19
C ARG A 46 17.35 1.68 8.52
N GLU A 47 16.88 2.20 9.62
CA GLU A 47 17.03 1.54 10.93
C GLU A 47 16.26 0.21 10.87
N TYR A 48 16.92 -0.84 10.38
CA TYR A 48 16.40 -2.19 10.50
C TYR A 48 16.57 -2.64 11.94
N LEU A 49 15.48 -2.97 12.58
CA LEU A 49 15.56 -3.73 13.82
C LEU A 49 16.32 -5.03 13.56
N VAL A 50 17.27 -5.34 14.41
CA VAL A 50 17.96 -6.63 14.37
C VAL A 50 16.93 -7.70 14.69
N ASN A 51 16.85 -8.73 13.85
CA ASN A 51 15.99 -9.86 14.14
C ASN A 51 16.69 -10.84 15.08
N LYS A 52 15.96 -11.34 16.06
CA LYS A 52 16.31 -12.55 16.81
C LYS A 52 15.49 -13.73 16.32
N GLU A 53 16.04 -14.91 16.48
CA GLU A 53 15.40 -16.16 16.09
C GLU A 53 15.13 -16.99 17.34
N ILE A 54 13.93 -17.56 17.41
CA ILE A 54 13.58 -18.60 18.39
C ILE A 54 13.39 -19.89 17.61
N ILE A 55 14.13 -20.93 18.00
CA ILE A 55 14.00 -22.26 17.41
C ILE A 55 13.39 -23.18 18.47
N SER A 56 12.16 -23.59 18.30
CA SER A 56 11.47 -24.55 19.15
C SER A 56 10.63 -25.50 18.31
N ASN A 57 10.66 -26.81 18.62
CA ASN A 57 9.86 -27.83 17.95
C ASN A 57 9.94 -27.82 16.41
N ASN A 58 11.10 -27.54 15.81
CA ASN A 58 11.34 -27.36 14.37
C ASN A 58 10.64 -26.12 13.76
N ILE A 59 10.21 -25.16 14.56
CA ILE A 59 9.68 -23.90 14.12
C ILE A 59 10.74 -22.83 14.37
N GLU A 60 11.12 -22.11 13.33
CA GLU A 60 12.02 -20.96 13.39
C GLU A 60 11.18 -19.69 13.26
N ILE A 61 11.27 -18.80 14.24
CA ILE A 61 10.56 -17.53 14.25
C ILE A 61 11.58 -16.41 14.36
N SER A 62 11.57 -15.54 13.37
CA SER A 62 12.32 -14.30 13.39
C SER A 62 11.43 -13.19 13.97
N TYR A 63 11.98 -12.36 14.86
CA TYR A 63 11.22 -11.29 15.49
C TYR A 63 12.08 -10.04 15.73
N PRO A 64 11.47 -8.83 15.82
CA PRO A 64 12.19 -7.59 15.99
C PRO A 64 12.84 -7.52 17.38
N PHE A 65 14.11 -7.13 17.40
CA PHE A 65 14.90 -6.97 18.62
C PHE A 65 15.26 -5.50 18.82
N PHE A 66 14.95 -4.95 20.00
CA PHE A 66 15.07 -3.53 20.31
C PHE A 66 16.30 -3.16 21.13
N ASP A 67 17.10 -4.15 21.58
CA ASP A 67 18.19 -3.97 22.55
C ASP A 67 17.70 -3.32 23.86
N ASN A 68 16.47 -3.62 24.22
CA ASN A 68 15.81 -3.15 25.44
C ASN A 68 15.23 -4.36 26.20
N VAL A 69 15.83 -4.66 27.35
CA VAL A 69 15.52 -5.88 28.13
C VAL A 69 14.02 -6.03 28.45
N LYS A 70 13.35 -4.92 28.76
CA LYS A 70 11.93 -4.95 29.12
C LYS A 70 11.03 -5.20 27.92
N ILE A 71 11.31 -4.53 26.80
CA ILE A 71 10.57 -4.66 25.55
C ILE A 71 10.81 -6.04 24.97
N ASP A 72 12.07 -6.46 24.86
CA ASP A 72 12.44 -7.74 24.27
C ASP A 72 11.92 -8.93 25.09
N SER A 73 11.88 -8.81 26.45
CA SER A 73 11.25 -9.82 27.30
C SER A 73 9.76 -9.93 27.05
N TYR A 74 9.04 -8.83 26.94
CA TYR A 74 7.61 -8.83 26.66
C TYR A 74 7.29 -9.49 25.32
N ILE A 75 8.03 -9.14 24.27
CA ILE A 75 7.85 -9.72 22.94
C ILE A 75 8.19 -11.22 22.94
N SER A 76 9.28 -11.60 23.57
CA SER A 76 9.69 -13.00 23.70
C SER A 76 8.64 -13.84 24.44
N ASP A 77 8.10 -13.35 25.56
CA ASP A 77 7.06 -14.03 26.32
C ASP A 77 5.77 -14.20 25.52
N TYR A 78 5.39 -13.17 24.77
CA TYR A 78 4.26 -13.23 23.86
C TYR A 78 4.45 -14.29 22.77
N LEU A 79 5.61 -14.33 22.12
CA LEU A 79 5.91 -15.27 21.05
C LEU A 79 5.98 -16.71 21.58
N ASN A 80 6.58 -16.95 22.75
CA ASN A 80 6.66 -18.28 23.36
C ASN A 80 5.29 -18.89 23.63
N TYR A 81 4.30 -18.09 24.03
CA TYR A 81 2.93 -18.55 24.20
C TYR A 81 2.34 -19.16 22.91
N TYR A 82 2.66 -18.61 21.74
CA TYR A 82 2.15 -19.10 20.45
C TYR A 82 2.98 -20.25 19.88
N ILE A 83 4.27 -20.30 20.13
CA ILE A 83 5.16 -21.41 19.72
C ILE A 83 4.69 -22.73 20.33
N ASP A 84 4.30 -22.70 21.59
CA ASP A 84 3.83 -23.89 22.30
C ASP A 84 2.50 -24.44 21.74
N ASN A 85 1.78 -23.67 20.94
CA ASN A 85 0.51 -24.03 20.32
C ASN A 85 0.60 -24.36 18.81
N ASN A 86 1.79 -24.68 18.30
CA ASN A 86 2.04 -25.05 16.89
C ASN A 86 1.61 -23.97 15.87
N GLY A 87 1.74 -22.70 16.23
CA GLY A 87 1.49 -21.59 15.33
C GLY A 87 2.75 -21.16 14.57
N ILE A 88 2.59 -20.69 13.34
CA ILE A 88 3.62 -19.93 12.64
C ILE A 88 3.32 -18.46 12.88
N ILE A 89 4.36 -17.68 13.17
CA ILE A 89 4.25 -16.24 13.36
C ILE A 89 5.14 -15.55 12.34
N ASP A 90 4.58 -14.62 11.62
CA ASP A 90 5.29 -13.64 10.81
C ASP A 90 5.00 -12.26 11.39
N TYR A 91 5.79 -11.26 11.05
CA TYR A 91 5.54 -9.92 11.55
C TYR A 91 5.91 -8.86 10.51
N ASP A 92 5.29 -7.71 10.66
CA ASP A 92 5.62 -6.50 9.95
C ASP A 92 5.71 -5.35 10.94
N TYR A 93 6.55 -4.35 10.66
CA TYR A 93 6.69 -3.20 11.54
C TYR A 93 7.00 -1.91 10.76
N TYR A 94 6.72 -0.79 11.40
CA TYR A 94 7.16 0.52 10.96
C TYR A 94 7.43 1.41 12.19
N ASN A 95 8.27 2.43 11.99
CA ASN A 95 8.69 3.36 13.05
C ASN A 95 8.18 4.77 12.75
N ILE A 96 7.67 5.44 13.81
CA ILE A 96 7.32 6.85 13.78
C ILE A 96 7.76 7.50 15.09
N ASN A 97 8.73 8.43 15.04
CA ASN A 97 9.18 9.20 16.21
C ASN A 97 9.52 8.30 17.42
N ASP A 98 10.38 7.31 17.23
CA ASP A 98 10.81 6.33 18.25
C ASP A 98 9.68 5.46 18.81
N LYS A 99 8.56 5.38 18.11
CA LYS A 99 7.48 4.44 18.36
C LYS A 99 7.43 3.41 17.23
N TYR A 100 7.50 2.13 17.61
CA TYR A 100 7.40 1.03 16.67
C TYR A 100 6.00 0.43 16.77
N TYR A 101 5.36 0.31 15.63
CA TYR A 101 4.09 -0.37 15.48
C TYR A 101 4.36 -1.73 14.87
N ILE A 102 4.06 -2.80 15.59
CA ILE A 102 4.37 -4.17 15.19
C ILE A 102 3.07 -4.92 15.03
N THR A 103 2.90 -5.58 13.91
CA THR A 103 1.79 -6.50 13.66
C THR A 103 2.34 -7.91 13.58
N PHE A 104 1.98 -8.78 14.51
CA PHE A 104 2.27 -10.20 14.45
C PHE A 104 1.11 -10.92 13.77
N TYR A 105 1.40 -11.60 12.67
CA TYR A 105 0.46 -12.45 11.94
C TYR A 105 0.59 -13.87 12.43
N LYS A 106 -0.50 -14.46 12.91
CA LYS A 106 -0.52 -15.81 13.49
C LYS A 106 -1.24 -16.76 12.54
N TYR A 107 -0.59 -17.85 12.20
CA TYR A 107 -1.12 -18.89 11.32
C TYR A 107 -1.25 -20.19 12.11
N PHE A 108 -2.46 -20.67 12.31
CA PHE A 108 -2.72 -21.94 12.99
C PHE A 108 -3.21 -22.97 11.98
N PHE A 109 -2.62 -24.15 12.02
CA PHE A 109 -3.04 -25.28 11.21
C PHE A 109 -4.04 -26.13 12.01
N ASN A 110 -5.32 -26.01 11.71
CA ASN A 110 -6.36 -26.83 12.31
C ASN A 110 -7.09 -27.61 11.21
N ASN A 111 -6.92 -28.94 11.18
CA ASN A 111 -7.58 -29.85 10.22
C ASN A 111 -7.48 -29.39 8.75
N ASN A 112 -6.29 -29.01 8.28
CA ASN A 112 -6.01 -28.47 6.95
C ASN A 112 -6.63 -27.08 6.66
N ILE A 113 -7.10 -26.37 7.68
CA ILE A 113 -7.56 -24.99 7.55
C ILE A 113 -6.51 -24.10 8.19
N VAL A 114 -6.02 -23.10 7.45
CA VAL A 114 -5.17 -22.03 8.00
C VAL A 114 -6.11 -21.00 8.63
N VAL A 115 -6.02 -20.83 9.93
CA VAL A 115 -6.71 -19.75 10.64
C VAL A 115 -5.72 -18.61 10.80
N ASN A 116 -6.02 -17.48 10.20
CA ASN A 116 -5.22 -16.26 10.32
C ASN A 116 -5.80 -15.37 11.41
N ASP A 117 -4.95 -14.92 12.29
CA ASP A 117 -5.25 -13.90 13.29
C ASP A 117 -4.06 -12.94 13.37
N SER A 118 -4.27 -11.76 13.89
CA SER A 118 -3.17 -10.80 14.07
C SER A 118 -3.31 -10.07 15.39
N ASP A 119 -2.17 -9.82 16.03
CA ASP A 119 -2.07 -8.94 17.18
C ASP A 119 -1.17 -7.76 16.87
N ASN A 120 -1.59 -6.59 17.32
CA ASN A 120 -0.87 -5.35 17.08
C ASN A 120 -0.31 -4.81 18.41
N PHE A 121 0.89 -4.26 18.33
CA PHE A 121 1.60 -3.70 19.48
C PHE A 121 2.18 -2.33 19.14
N LEU A 122 2.08 -1.41 20.09
CA LEU A 122 2.83 -0.17 20.12
C LEU A 122 4.00 -0.35 21.07
N VAL A 123 5.21 -0.21 20.54
CA VAL A 123 6.45 -0.17 21.33
C VAL A 123 6.92 1.28 21.38
N ASP A 124 6.91 1.88 22.55
CA ASP A 124 7.36 3.25 22.76
C ASP A 124 8.76 3.23 23.42
N MET A 125 9.78 3.54 22.60
CA MET A 125 11.18 3.53 23.04
C MET A 125 11.50 4.62 24.07
N ASN A 126 10.75 5.72 24.06
CA ASN A 126 10.96 6.82 24.99
C ASN A 126 10.46 6.49 26.41
N ASN A 127 9.47 5.59 26.51
CA ASN A 127 8.83 5.21 27.76
C ASN A 127 9.14 3.78 28.21
N ASP A 128 9.98 3.04 27.49
CA ASP A 128 10.28 1.61 27.69
C ASP A 128 8.99 0.78 27.85
N SER A 129 8.00 1.00 27.00
CA SER A 129 6.70 0.36 27.12
C SER A 129 6.27 -0.38 25.88
N VAL A 130 5.58 -1.50 26.10
CA VAL A 130 4.88 -2.25 25.07
C VAL A 130 3.41 -2.31 25.44
N GLU A 131 2.56 -1.88 24.54
CA GLU A 131 1.12 -1.91 24.71
C GLU A 131 0.49 -2.74 23.57
N LYS A 132 -0.36 -3.72 23.94
CA LYS A 132 -1.18 -4.43 22.95
C LYS A 132 -2.32 -3.53 22.54
N ILE A 133 -2.39 -3.21 21.26
CA ILE A 133 -3.42 -2.34 20.70
C ILE A 133 -4.50 -3.22 20.10
N TYR A 134 -5.74 -3.02 20.52
CA TYR A 134 -6.88 -3.70 19.94
C TYR A 134 -7.21 -3.08 18.58
N THR A 135 -7.50 -3.93 17.59
CA THR A 135 -7.62 -3.61 16.16
C THR A 135 -8.52 -2.43 15.81
N GLU A 136 -9.43 -2.03 16.67
CA GLU A 136 -10.31 -0.88 16.43
C GLU A 136 -9.57 0.48 16.40
N VAL A 137 -8.39 0.58 17.04
CA VAL A 137 -7.58 1.80 17.09
C VAL A 137 -6.52 1.82 15.99
N PHE A 138 -6.04 0.65 15.56
CA PHE A 138 -4.85 0.51 14.71
C PHE A 138 -5.06 0.89 13.25
N ASP A 139 -6.28 0.78 12.74
CA ASP A 139 -6.55 1.01 11.33
C ASP A 139 -6.50 2.46 10.89
N TYR A 140 -6.52 3.39 11.83
CA TYR A 140 -6.48 4.82 11.52
C TYR A 140 -5.10 5.45 11.77
N ASP A 141 -4.33 4.96 12.74
CA ASP A 141 -3.00 5.52 13.07
C ASP A 141 -1.89 5.05 12.11
N ILE A 142 -2.06 3.87 11.49
CA ILE A 142 -1.10 3.32 10.52
C ILE A 142 -1.09 4.10 9.21
N ILE A 143 -2.20 4.71 8.85
CA ILE A 143 -2.40 5.35 7.55
C ILE A 143 -1.65 6.67 7.43
N THR A 144 -1.23 7.29 8.54
CA THR A 144 -0.71 8.66 8.52
C THR A 144 0.73 8.78 8.95
N ASN A 145 1.67 8.16 8.25
CA ASN A 145 3.08 8.55 8.32
C ASN A 145 3.33 9.99 7.81
N ARG A 146 2.27 10.67 7.36
CA ARG A 146 2.35 12.05 6.93
C ARG A 146 1.74 12.94 8.00
N LYS A 147 2.56 13.81 8.58
CA LYS A 147 2.05 14.89 9.42
C LYS A 147 1.19 15.81 8.55
N ILE A 148 -0.13 15.71 8.69
CA ILE A 148 -1.07 16.59 8.03
C ILE A 148 -1.31 17.77 8.99
N GLU A 149 -1.03 18.97 8.53
CA GLU A 149 -1.23 20.17 9.34
C GLU A 149 -2.74 20.46 9.50
N ASP A 150 -3.17 20.86 10.67
CA ASP A 150 -4.59 21.05 11.04
C ASP A 150 -5.35 22.04 10.15
N ASN A 151 -4.63 22.90 9.42
CA ASN A 151 -5.21 23.93 8.54
C ASN A 151 -5.34 23.52 7.07
N ASN A 152 -4.96 22.28 6.71
CA ASN A 152 -5.01 21.83 5.33
C ASN A 152 -6.44 21.49 4.89
N LYS A 153 -6.77 21.86 3.65
CA LYS A 153 -7.95 21.35 2.97
C LYS A 153 -7.68 19.91 2.53
N LEU A 154 -8.50 18.97 2.99
CA LEU A 154 -8.31 17.55 2.71
C LEU A 154 -9.27 17.06 1.63
N ILE A 155 -8.79 16.25 0.71
CA ILE A 155 -9.60 15.62 -0.34
C ILE A 155 -9.13 14.19 -0.59
N ALA A 156 -10.04 13.32 -1.02
CA ALA A 156 -9.72 11.95 -1.38
C ALA A 156 -9.89 11.73 -2.90
N LEU A 157 -8.79 11.37 -3.56
CA LEU A 157 -8.88 10.77 -4.89
C LEU A 157 -9.25 9.29 -4.73
N THR A 158 -10.24 8.84 -5.49
CA THR A 158 -10.66 7.45 -5.47
C THR A 158 -10.74 6.91 -6.89
N PHE A 159 -10.30 5.65 -7.07
CA PHE A 159 -10.21 5.00 -8.37
C PHE A 159 -10.99 3.69 -8.35
N ASP A 160 -11.85 3.49 -9.35
CA ASP A 160 -12.68 2.30 -9.50
C ASP A 160 -12.23 1.45 -10.69
N ASP A 161 -12.68 0.19 -10.72
CA ASP A 161 -12.57 -0.78 -11.82
C ASP A 161 -11.20 -1.44 -12.05
N GLY A 162 -10.16 -1.06 -11.29
CA GLY A 162 -8.86 -1.74 -11.31
C GLY A 162 -8.88 -3.11 -10.62
N PRO A 163 -7.70 -3.74 -10.50
CA PRO A 163 -6.42 -3.34 -11.06
C PRO A 163 -6.25 -3.71 -12.55
N ASN A 164 -5.49 -2.91 -13.29
CA ASN A 164 -5.06 -3.22 -14.65
C ASN A 164 -3.72 -2.57 -15.00
N TYR A 165 -3.23 -2.77 -16.22
CA TYR A 165 -1.95 -2.18 -16.66
C TYR A 165 -1.87 -0.65 -16.46
N ASN A 166 -2.96 0.09 -16.68
CA ASN A 166 -2.96 1.55 -16.54
C ASN A 166 -2.92 2.00 -15.06
N THR A 167 -3.38 1.15 -14.14
CA THR A 167 -3.27 1.37 -12.69
C THR A 167 -1.82 1.61 -12.27
N ASN A 168 -0.84 0.91 -12.88
CA ASN A 168 0.58 1.17 -12.61
C ASN A 168 0.97 2.63 -12.85
N LYS A 169 0.47 3.24 -13.93
CA LYS A 169 0.76 4.66 -14.24
C LYS A 169 0.14 5.60 -13.23
N VAL A 170 -1.05 5.26 -12.75
CA VAL A 170 -1.73 6.02 -11.68
C VAL A 170 -0.87 5.97 -10.42
N ILE A 171 -0.45 4.79 -9.97
CA ILE A 171 0.40 4.61 -8.79
C ILE A 171 1.73 5.39 -8.93
N ASP A 172 2.39 5.29 -10.09
CA ASP A 172 3.67 5.95 -10.33
C ASP A 172 3.52 7.49 -10.25
N ILE A 173 2.40 8.04 -10.74
CA ILE A 173 2.12 9.48 -10.65
C ILE A 173 1.80 9.88 -9.21
N LEU A 174 0.97 9.11 -8.48
CA LEU A 174 0.68 9.37 -7.08
C LEU A 174 1.96 9.37 -6.23
N ASN A 175 2.83 8.38 -6.42
CA ASN A 175 4.12 8.29 -5.73
C ASN A 175 5.05 9.46 -6.09
N LYS A 176 5.12 9.85 -7.37
CA LYS A 176 5.89 11.02 -7.83
C LYS A 176 5.52 12.30 -7.08
N TYR A 177 4.26 12.52 -6.80
CA TYR A 177 3.77 13.69 -6.09
C TYR A 177 3.59 13.48 -4.58
N ASN A 178 4.01 12.32 -4.06
CA ASN A 178 3.79 11.92 -2.66
C ASN A 178 2.32 12.04 -2.21
N VAL A 179 1.41 11.52 -3.02
CA VAL A 179 -0.04 11.56 -2.82
C VAL A 179 -0.56 10.17 -2.50
N LYS A 180 -1.48 10.08 -1.54
CA LYS A 180 -2.21 8.86 -1.23
C LYS A 180 -3.63 8.93 -1.79
N ALA A 181 -4.20 7.75 -2.08
CA ALA A 181 -5.51 7.59 -2.68
C ALA A 181 -6.17 6.30 -2.21
N THR A 182 -7.43 6.11 -2.56
CA THR A 182 -8.17 4.86 -2.31
C THR A 182 -8.55 4.20 -3.63
N PHE A 183 -8.26 2.92 -3.76
CA PHE A 183 -8.61 2.11 -4.93
C PHE A 183 -9.73 1.15 -4.57
N PHE A 184 -10.85 1.21 -5.28
CA PHE A 184 -11.94 0.26 -5.17
C PHE A 184 -11.81 -0.77 -6.28
N VAL A 185 -11.32 -1.96 -5.93
CA VAL A 185 -10.92 -2.97 -6.90
C VAL A 185 -12.01 -3.98 -7.19
N LEU A 186 -12.12 -4.40 -8.44
CA LEU A 186 -12.99 -5.48 -8.87
C LEU A 186 -12.33 -6.85 -8.63
N GLY A 187 -13.01 -7.75 -7.92
CA GLY A 187 -12.50 -9.08 -7.66
C GLY A 187 -12.09 -9.85 -8.93
N SER A 188 -12.89 -9.73 -9.98
CA SER A 188 -12.61 -10.36 -11.28
C SER A 188 -11.36 -9.85 -11.99
N LYS A 189 -10.81 -8.72 -11.56
CA LYS A 189 -9.59 -8.12 -12.12
C LYS A 189 -8.34 -8.46 -11.34
N ILE A 190 -8.46 -8.93 -10.10
CA ILE A 190 -7.32 -9.24 -9.24
C ILE A 190 -6.50 -10.39 -9.83
N LYS A 191 -7.16 -11.51 -10.20
CA LYS A 191 -6.47 -12.63 -10.83
C LYS A 191 -5.77 -12.18 -12.12
N ASN A 192 -4.48 -12.47 -12.24
CA ASN A 192 -3.52 -12.03 -13.27
C ASN A 192 -3.05 -10.57 -13.13
N ASN A 193 -3.47 -9.84 -12.08
CA ASN A 193 -2.99 -8.50 -11.76
C ASN A 193 -2.59 -8.39 -10.28
N GLU A 194 -2.32 -9.51 -9.60
CA GLU A 194 -1.99 -9.57 -8.19
C GLU A 194 -0.80 -8.66 -7.85
N TYR A 195 0.20 -8.61 -8.74
CA TYR A 195 1.37 -7.75 -8.58
C TYR A 195 1.01 -6.25 -8.58
N ILE A 196 -0.04 -5.84 -9.33
CA ILE A 196 -0.50 -4.45 -9.36
C ILE A 196 -1.21 -4.12 -8.04
N LEU A 197 -2.12 -4.99 -7.60
CA LEU A 197 -2.79 -4.83 -6.31
C LEU A 197 -1.78 -4.79 -5.14
N LYS A 198 -0.76 -5.65 -5.19
CA LYS A 198 0.32 -5.62 -4.20
C LYS A 198 1.10 -4.31 -4.26
N LYS A 199 1.34 -3.76 -5.46
CA LYS A 199 2.00 -2.45 -5.64
C LYS A 199 1.14 -1.31 -5.09
N GLU A 200 -0.19 -1.30 -5.32
CA GLU A 200 -1.12 -0.34 -4.70
C GLU A 200 -0.96 -0.35 -3.18
N PHE A 201 -1.08 -1.55 -2.60
CA PHE A 201 -1.00 -1.75 -1.16
C PHE A 201 0.36 -1.32 -0.59
N ASN A 202 1.48 -1.79 -1.17
CA ASN A 202 2.84 -1.45 -0.72
C ASN A 202 3.18 0.04 -0.92
N SER A 203 2.48 0.73 -1.82
CA SER A 203 2.59 2.19 -1.98
C SER A 203 1.78 2.96 -0.92
N GLY A 204 1.17 2.27 0.06
CA GLY A 204 0.37 2.86 1.13
C GLY A 204 -0.94 3.46 0.63
N MET A 205 -1.51 2.89 -0.42
CA MET A 205 -2.85 3.22 -0.86
C MET A 205 -3.88 2.41 -0.08
N GLU A 206 -5.07 2.98 0.15
CA GLU A 206 -6.19 2.23 0.73
C GLU A 206 -6.85 1.38 -0.34
N ILE A 207 -7.15 0.12 0.00
CA ILE A 207 -7.82 -0.81 -0.90
C ILE A 207 -9.25 -1.07 -0.41
N GLY A 208 -10.23 -0.70 -1.23
CA GLY A 208 -11.66 -0.95 -1.00
C GLY A 208 -12.22 -2.01 -1.96
N ASN A 209 -13.36 -2.54 -1.60
CA ASN A 209 -14.09 -3.54 -2.38
C ASN A 209 -15.04 -2.87 -3.37
N HIS A 210 -14.95 -3.25 -4.68
CA HIS A 210 -15.84 -2.76 -5.73
C HIS A 210 -16.74 -3.85 -6.31
N THR A 211 -17.05 -4.90 -5.55
CA THR A 211 -17.73 -6.12 -5.98
C THR A 211 -16.84 -7.02 -6.86
N PHE A 212 -17.31 -8.23 -7.17
CA PHE A 212 -16.54 -9.17 -7.98
C PHE A 212 -16.63 -8.88 -9.48
N SER A 213 -17.83 -8.81 -10.02
CA SER A 213 -18.09 -8.74 -11.47
C SER A 213 -18.82 -7.47 -11.93
N HIS A 214 -18.75 -6.41 -11.11
CA HIS A 214 -19.37 -5.11 -11.41
C HIS A 214 -20.89 -5.17 -11.68
N LEU A 215 -21.62 -6.00 -10.90
CA LEU A 215 -23.06 -6.15 -11.03
C LEU A 215 -23.83 -5.00 -10.38
N LEU A 216 -24.96 -4.62 -10.95
CA LEU A 216 -25.90 -3.71 -10.29
C LEU A 216 -26.58 -4.47 -9.14
N LEU A 217 -25.96 -4.47 -7.96
CA LEU A 217 -26.31 -5.30 -6.79
C LEU A 217 -27.78 -5.16 -6.39
N THR A 218 -28.39 -3.98 -6.59
CA THR A 218 -29.79 -3.71 -6.23
C THR A 218 -30.79 -4.64 -6.92
N LYS A 219 -30.41 -5.27 -8.04
CA LYS A 219 -31.23 -6.22 -8.82
C LYS A 219 -31.10 -7.68 -8.37
N TYR A 220 -30.21 -7.98 -7.42
CA TYR A 220 -29.90 -9.36 -7.04
C TYR A 220 -30.42 -9.72 -5.65
N LYS A 221 -30.56 -11.03 -5.41
CA LYS A 221 -30.87 -11.59 -4.09
C LYS A 221 -29.66 -11.54 -3.17
N GLU A 222 -29.89 -11.68 -1.89
CA GLU A 222 -28.92 -11.55 -0.82
C GLU A 222 -27.68 -12.45 -1.00
N ASP A 223 -27.87 -13.74 -1.31
CA ASP A 223 -26.76 -14.67 -1.50
C ASP A 223 -25.80 -14.25 -2.61
N LYS A 224 -26.34 -13.71 -3.71
CA LYS A 224 -25.50 -13.21 -4.80
C LYS A 224 -24.76 -11.94 -4.40
N ILE A 225 -25.40 -11.05 -3.63
CA ILE A 225 -24.75 -9.83 -3.12
C ILE A 225 -23.61 -10.22 -2.17
N LYS A 226 -23.87 -11.12 -1.21
CA LYS A 226 -22.84 -11.62 -0.29
C LYS A 226 -21.66 -12.24 -1.06
N LYS A 227 -21.96 -13.06 -2.07
CA LYS A 227 -20.91 -13.68 -2.88
C LYS A 227 -20.04 -12.66 -3.61
N GLU A 228 -20.62 -11.64 -4.24
CA GLU A 228 -19.88 -10.57 -4.94
C GLU A 228 -18.95 -9.81 -4.00
N ILE A 229 -19.39 -9.54 -2.77
CA ILE A 229 -18.61 -8.83 -1.76
C ILE A 229 -17.54 -9.76 -1.16
N ASN A 230 -17.91 -10.96 -0.73
CA ASN A 230 -17.00 -11.85 -0.01
C ASN A 230 -15.90 -12.40 -0.92
N ASP A 231 -16.23 -12.81 -2.16
CA ASP A 231 -15.22 -13.31 -3.09
C ASP A 231 -14.16 -12.23 -3.38
N THR A 232 -14.58 -10.98 -3.51
CA THR A 232 -13.64 -9.86 -3.71
C THR A 232 -12.80 -9.60 -2.46
N SER A 233 -13.42 -9.57 -1.29
CA SER A 233 -12.73 -9.35 -0.02
C SER A 233 -11.68 -10.44 0.24
N ASN A 234 -12.00 -11.70 -0.04
CA ASN A 234 -11.07 -12.81 0.10
C ASN A 234 -9.86 -12.68 -0.85
N LEU A 235 -10.09 -12.31 -2.12
CA LEU A 235 -8.99 -12.11 -3.07
C LEU A 235 -8.10 -10.91 -2.69
N ILE A 236 -8.68 -9.83 -2.16
CA ILE A 236 -7.90 -8.71 -1.64
C ILE A 236 -7.02 -9.20 -0.48
N PHE A 237 -7.61 -9.97 0.45
CA PHE A 237 -6.87 -10.53 1.57
C PHE A 237 -5.76 -11.49 1.13
N GLU A 238 -6.01 -12.38 0.18
CA GLU A 238 -4.99 -13.31 -0.36
C GLU A 238 -3.74 -12.59 -0.90
N VAL A 239 -3.92 -11.41 -1.49
CA VAL A 239 -2.81 -10.63 -2.07
C VAL A 239 -2.16 -9.70 -1.07
N THR A 240 -2.95 -9.05 -0.22
CA THR A 240 -2.48 -7.94 0.63
C THR A 240 -2.24 -8.34 2.08
N GLY A 241 -2.84 -9.45 2.54
CA GLY A 241 -2.89 -9.85 3.95
C GLY A 241 -3.91 -9.06 4.77
N LYS A 242 -4.69 -8.15 4.15
CA LYS A 242 -5.71 -7.33 4.85
C LYS A 242 -7.06 -7.42 4.17
N TYR A 243 -8.13 -7.55 4.96
CA TYR A 243 -9.48 -7.42 4.43
C TYR A 243 -9.82 -5.96 4.14
N PRO A 244 -10.52 -5.67 3.01
CA PRO A 244 -10.99 -4.31 2.75
C PRO A 244 -12.03 -3.90 3.79
N LYS A 245 -11.98 -2.66 4.23
CA LYS A 245 -12.92 -2.09 5.19
C LYS A 245 -13.92 -1.11 4.58
N LEU A 246 -13.84 -0.90 3.29
CA LEU A 246 -14.68 0.02 2.55
C LEU A 246 -15.35 -0.72 1.38
N LEU A 247 -16.63 -0.46 1.16
CA LEU A 247 -17.37 -0.94 -0.01
C LEU A 247 -17.79 0.24 -0.86
N ARG A 248 -17.51 0.18 -2.16
CA ARG A 248 -18.19 1.00 -3.17
C ARG A 248 -19.01 0.08 -4.07
N PRO A 249 -20.35 0.08 -3.95
CA PRO A 249 -21.18 -0.70 -4.85
C PRO A 249 -21.03 -0.22 -6.29
N SER A 250 -21.03 -1.13 -7.24
CA SER A 250 -21.00 -0.80 -8.66
C SER A 250 -22.08 0.21 -9.04
N TYR A 251 -21.72 1.18 -9.87
CA TYR A 251 -22.58 2.31 -10.25
C TYR A 251 -22.98 3.25 -9.09
N GLY A 252 -22.37 3.13 -7.92
CA GLY A 252 -22.79 3.83 -6.71
C GLY A 252 -24.20 3.45 -6.24
N ALA A 253 -24.73 2.33 -6.71
CA ALA A 253 -26.11 1.94 -6.48
C ALA A 253 -26.26 1.07 -5.22
N TYR A 254 -27.03 1.55 -4.25
CA TYR A 254 -27.29 0.86 -3.00
C TYR A 254 -28.77 0.93 -2.59
N ASN A 255 -29.16 0.06 -1.68
CA ASN A 255 -30.47 0.05 -1.02
C ASN A 255 -30.32 -0.49 0.42
N ASN A 256 -31.41 -0.52 1.19
CA ASN A 256 -31.39 -0.99 2.58
C ASN A 256 -30.88 -2.44 2.73
N ARG A 257 -31.07 -3.29 1.72
CA ARG A 257 -30.55 -4.66 1.73
C ARG A 257 -29.02 -4.64 1.66
N ILE A 258 -28.44 -3.89 0.74
CA ILE A 258 -26.98 -3.78 0.58
C ILE A 258 -26.35 -3.18 1.85
N LYS A 259 -26.97 -2.16 2.43
CA LYS A 259 -26.52 -1.54 3.70
C LYS A 259 -26.43 -2.56 4.84
N LYS A 260 -27.38 -3.49 4.93
CA LYS A 260 -27.39 -4.53 5.97
C LYS A 260 -26.38 -5.64 5.73
N ILE A 261 -26.08 -5.93 4.47
CA ILE A 261 -25.24 -7.08 4.08
C ILE A 261 -23.76 -6.71 4.03
N SER A 262 -23.45 -5.45 3.75
CA SER A 262 -22.08 -5.03 3.42
C SER A 262 -21.10 -5.22 4.57
N ASN A 263 -21.53 -5.14 5.83
CA ASN A 263 -20.67 -5.09 7.03
C ASN A 263 -19.49 -4.12 6.86
N MET A 264 -19.68 -3.10 6.03
CA MET A 264 -18.68 -2.07 5.72
C MET A 264 -19.38 -0.73 5.51
N PRO A 265 -18.71 0.40 5.78
CA PRO A 265 -19.12 1.70 5.28
C PRO A 265 -19.23 1.70 3.76
N ILE A 266 -20.28 2.32 3.24
CA ILE A 266 -20.51 2.46 1.80
C ILE A 266 -20.00 3.83 1.36
N ILE A 267 -19.03 3.84 0.47
CA ILE A 267 -18.40 5.06 -0.03
C ILE A 267 -18.90 5.35 -1.43
N ILE A 268 -19.53 6.50 -1.60
CA ILE A 268 -19.84 7.08 -2.90
C ILE A 268 -18.96 8.31 -3.14
N TRP A 269 -19.38 9.30 -3.88
CA TRP A 269 -18.58 10.46 -4.25
C TRP A 269 -19.42 11.75 -4.28
N ASP A 270 -18.74 12.87 -4.18
CA ASP A 270 -19.32 14.21 -4.36
C ASP A 270 -18.98 14.76 -5.77
N ILE A 271 -17.79 14.44 -6.28
CA ILE A 271 -17.35 14.83 -7.60
C ILE A 271 -17.19 13.61 -8.52
N ASP A 272 -18.03 13.51 -9.54
CA ASP A 272 -17.83 12.60 -10.66
C ASP A 272 -17.04 13.33 -11.76
N THR A 273 -15.86 12.81 -12.09
CA THR A 273 -14.99 13.40 -13.12
C THR A 273 -15.52 13.16 -14.54
N LEU A 274 -16.41 12.18 -14.70
CA LEU A 274 -16.90 11.69 -15.98
C LEU A 274 -15.76 11.26 -16.93
N ASP A 275 -14.67 10.73 -16.38
CA ASP A 275 -13.53 10.23 -17.14
C ASP A 275 -13.91 9.06 -18.04
N TRP A 276 -14.83 8.21 -17.56
CA TRP A 276 -15.45 7.11 -18.31
C TRP A 276 -16.20 7.58 -19.58
N LYS A 277 -16.60 8.85 -19.62
CA LYS A 277 -17.36 9.44 -20.73
C LYS A 277 -16.48 10.27 -21.65
N TYR A 278 -15.59 11.09 -21.10
CA TYR A 278 -14.90 12.11 -21.90
C TYR A 278 -13.57 11.68 -22.46
N HIS A 279 -12.86 10.78 -21.79
CA HIS A 279 -11.52 10.33 -22.18
C HIS A 279 -10.56 11.48 -22.57
N ASN A 280 -10.68 12.63 -21.89
CA ASN A 280 -9.93 13.83 -22.13
C ASN A 280 -9.36 14.38 -20.82
N SER A 281 -8.05 14.33 -20.66
CA SER A 281 -7.35 14.68 -19.42
C SER A 281 -7.60 16.14 -18.97
N LYS A 282 -7.66 17.09 -19.90
CA LYS A 282 -7.94 18.51 -19.55
C LYS A 282 -9.39 18.70 -19.08
N LYS A 283 -10.35 18.04 -19.70
CA LYS A 283 -11.76 18.07 -19.26
C LYS A 283 -11.91 17.43 -17.87
N ILE A 284 -11.28 16.29 -17.64
CA ILE A 284 -11.26 15.59 -16.36
C ILE A 284 -10.70 16.53 -15.29
N ALA A 285 -9.51 17.08 -15.52
CA ALA A 285 -8.87 18.00 -14.58
C ALA A 285 -9.74 19.24 -14.28
N SER A 286 -10.32 19.88 -15.29
CA SER A 286 -11.19 21.04 -15.12
C SER A 286 -12.43 20.76 -14.25
N ARG A 287 -13.00 19.55 -14.35
CA ARG A 287 -14.14 19.16 -13.53
C ARG A 287 -13.81 19.06 -12.04
N VAL A 288 -12.60 18.62 -11.73
CA VAL A 288 -12.11 18.57 -10.34
C VAL A 288 -11.75 19.97 -9.86
N ILE A 289 -10.81 20.63 -10.54
CA ILE A 289 -10.18 21.88 -10.11
C ILE A 289 -11.20 23.02 -9.87
N ASN A 290 -12.26 23.05 -10.68
CA ASN A 290 -13.28 24.11 -10.61
C ASN A 290 -14.39 23.86 -9.56
N LYS A 291 -14.46 22.65 -8.98
CA LYS A 291 -15.56 22.29 -8.09
C LYS A 291 -15.13 21.86 -6.70
N VAL A 292 -13.89 21.39 -6.58
CA VAL A 292 -13.38 20.74 -5.38
C VAL A 292 -13.48 21.65 -4.15
N LYS A 293 -13.92 21.05 -3.06
CA LYS A 293 -14.00 21.65 -1.73
C LYS A 293 -13.32 20.73 -0.73
N ASP A 294 -13.00 21.29 0.42
CA ASP A 294 -12.49 20.54 1.55
C ASP A 294 -13.49 19.44 1.97
N GLY A 295 -13.01 18.21 2.16
CA GLY A 295 -13.81 17.06 2.50
C GLY A 295 -14.38 16.28 1.31
N ASP A 296 -14.08 16.66 0.06
CA ASP A 296 -14.64 15.98 -1.12
C ASP A 296 -14.01 14.62 -1.38
N ILE A 297 -14.86 13.70 -1.85
CA ILE A 297 -14.49 12.42 -2.42
C ILE A 297 -14.66 12.49 -3.94
N ILE A 298 -13.59 12.22 -4.67
CA ILE A 298 -13.52 12.39 -6.12
C ILE A 298 -13.51 11.01 -6.78
N LEU A 299 -14.50 10.73 -7.63
CA LEU A 299 -14.58 9.51 -8.43
C LEU A 299 -13.76 9.65 -9.71
N MET A 300 -12.89 8.67 -9.92
CA MET A 300 -12.11 8.44 -11.12
C MET A 300 -12.07 6.93 -11.42
N HIS A 301 -11.54 6.54 -12.58
CA HIS A 301 -11.33 5.15 -12.93
C HIS A 301 -9.88 4.98 -13.43
N ASP A 302 -9.12 4.12 -12.77
CA ASP A 302 -7.69 3.92 -13.08
C ASP A 302 -7.44 3.12 -14.36
N ILE A 303 -8.50 2.63 -14.97
CA ILE A 303 -8.48 1.88 -16.22
C ILE A 303 -8.27 2.74 -17.49
N TYR A 304 -8.37 4.06 -17.39
CA TYR A 304 -8.28 4.99 -18.53
C TYR A 304 -6.97 5.79 -18.51
N SER A 305 -6.28 5.82 -19.66
CA SER A 305 -5.05 6.62 -19.82
C SER A 305 -5.30 8.14 -19.69
N ALA A 306 -6.50 8.61 -20.04
CA ALA A 306 -6.88 10.00 -19.86
C ALA A 306 -6.95 10.38 -18.36
N THR A 307 -7.35 9.45 -17.51
CA THR A 307 -7.38 9.63 -16.06
C THR A 307 -5.97 9.78 -15.51
N SER A 308 -5.06 8.83 -15.80
CA SER A 308 -3.67 8.92 -15.35
C SER A 308 -2.99 10.23 -15.84
N ASN A 309 -3.22 10.62 -17.10
CA ASN A 309 -2.69 11.89 -17.63
C ASN A 309 -3.27 13.13 -16.94
N SER A 310 -4.55 13.09 -16.50
CA SER A 310 -5.18 14.22 -15.80
C SER A 310 -4.59 14.48 -14.42
N LEU A 311 -4.04 13.46 -13.76
CA LEU A 311 -3.40 13.61 -12.45
C LEU A 311 -2.20 14.53 -12.45
N ASN A 312 -1.43 14.57 -13.55
CA ASN A 312 -0.31 15.53 -13.71
C ASN A 312 -0.77 16.99 -13.80
N ILE A 313 -2.06 17.24 -13.97
CA ILE A 313 -2.68 18.57 -13.97
C ILE A 313 -3.35 18.82 -12.61
N ILE A 314 -4.15 17.85 -12.14
CA ILE A 314 -4.95 17.98 -10.91
C ILE A 314 -4.07 18.15 -9.68
N ILE A 315 -3.08 17.26 -9.52
CA ILE A 315 -2.32 17.19 -8.27
C ILE A 315 -1.52 18.46 -8.01
N PRO A 316 -0.63 18.93 -8.92
CA PRO A 316 0.16 20.13 -8.65
C PRO A 316 -0.71 21.39 -8.51
N GLU A 317 -1.79 21.51 -9.27
CA GLU A 317 -2.71 22.64 -9.18
C GLU A 317 -3.43 22.69 -7.82
N LEU A 318 -3.90 21.55 -7.31
CA LEU A 318 -4.59 21.54 -6.03
C LEU A 318 -3.63 21.62 -4.84
N GLN A 319 -2.42 21.04 -4.95
CA GLN A 319 -1.38 21.26 -3.94
C GLN A 319 -1.01 22.75 -3.82
N SER A 320 -0.89 23.47 -4.94
CA SER A 320 -0.64 24.92 -4.93
C SER A 320 -1.76 25.74 -4.29
N LYS A 321 -2.99 25.20 -4.23
CA LYS A 321 -4.16 25.79 -3.58
C LYS A 321 -4.33 25.36 -2.12
N GLY A 322 -3.36 24.64 -1.55
CA GLY A 322 -3.36 24.18 -0.16
C GLY A 322 -4.21 22.95 0.09
N TYR A 323 -4.47 22.13 -0.94
CA TYR A 323 -5.12 20.83 -0.74
C TYR A 323 -4.10 19.75 -0.47
N THR A 324 -4.39 18.90 0.49
CA THR A 324 -3.67 17.66 0.78
C THR A 324 -4.53 16.47 0.37
N PHE A 325 -3.91 15.56 -0.36
CA PHE A 325 -4.57 14.34 -0.83
C PHE A 325 -4.37 13.22 0.19
N VAL A 326 -5.45 12.60 0.58
CA VAL A 326 -5.50 11.58 1.63
C VAL A 326 -6.34 10.38 1.19
N THR A 327 -6.18 9.25 1.86
CA THR A 327 -7.09 8.10 1.70
C THR A 327 -8.46 8.40 2.32
N ILE A 328 -9.47 7.58 2.03
CA ILE A 328 -10.79 7.70 2.65
C ILE A 328 -10.73 7.60 4.18
N PRO A 329 -10.08 6.58 4.78
CA PRO A 329 -9.95 6.53 6.23
C PRO A 329 -9.26 7.77 6.82
N GLU A 330 -8.14 8.24 6.23
CA GLU A 330 -7.48 9.47 6.65
C GLU A 330 -8.42 10.68 6.60
N LEU A 331 -9.17 10.84 5.49
CA LEU A 331 -10.09 11.95 5.31
C LEU A 331 -11.09 12.03 6.46
N PHE A 332 -11.74 10.92 6.78
CA PHE A 332 -12.75 10.86 7.82
C PHE A 332 -12.15 11.03 9.22
N TYR A 333 -10.99 10.43 9.48
CA TYR A 333 -10.26 10.59 10.73
C TYR A 333 -9.94 12.07 11.02
N TYR A 334 -9.29 12.77 10.08
CA TYR A 334 -8.94 14.18 10.27
C TYR A 334 -10.13 15.13 10.30
N LYS A 335 -11.30 14.68 9.80
CA LYS A 335 -12.56 15.41 9.93
C LYS A 335 -13.34 15.05 11.21
N GLY A 336 -12.81 14.17 12.05
CA GLY A 336 -13.46 13.73 13.29
C GLY A 336 -14.76 12.96 13.07
N ILE A 337 -14.90 12.29 11.91
CA ILE A 337 -16.10 11.54 11.53
C ILE A 337 -15.78 10.04 11.56
N THR A 338 -16.53 9.29 12.35
CA THR A 338 -16.41 7.83 12.40
C THR A 338 -17.14 7.18 11.23
N LEU A 339 -16.43 6.31 10.50
CA LEU A 339 -17.02 5.46 9.48
C LEU A 339 -17.76 4.30 10.15
N GLU A 340 -19.04 4.13 9.84
CA GLU A 340 -19.91 3.10 10.43
C GLU A 340 -20.43 2.14 9.37
N GLU A 341 -20.47 0.86 9.69
CA GLU A 341 -21.02 -0.18 8.81
C GLU A 341 -22.44 0.14 8.32
N GLY A 342 -22.68 -0.08 7.03
CA GLY A 342 -23.98 0.16 6.41
C GLY A 342 -24.36 1.62 6.24
N LYS A 343 -23.59 2.57 6.77
CA LYS A 343 -23.78 4.00 6.46
C LYS A 343 -23.17 4.37 5.13
N VAL A 344 -23.68 5.43 4.52
CA VAL A 344 -23.28 5.89 3.18
C VAL A 344 -22.63 7.26 3.29
N TYR A 345 -21.47 7.41 2.69
CA TYR A 345 -20.68 8.63 2.74
C TYR A 345 -20.28 9.04 1.32
N GLY A 346 -20.50 10.29 0.95
CA GLY A 346 -20.09 10.88 -0.32
C GLY A 346 -19.06 12.00 -0.15
N TYR A 347 -18.89 12.47 1.08
CA TYR A 347 -17.95 13.51 1.49
C TYR A 347 -17.74 13.46 3.01
N ALA A 348 -16.74 14.18 3.52
CA ALA A 348 -16.44 14.31 4.95
C ALA A 348 -16.49 15.79 5.38
N ARG A 349 -17.70 16.30 5.62
CA ARG A 349 -17.97 17.67 6.07
C ARG A 349 -19.04 17.66 7.16
#